data_dc975deee1b241956ed9feaec20d236c
#
_entry.id   dc975deee1b241956ed9feaec20d236c
#
_cell.length_a   1.000
_cell.length_b   1.000
_cell.length_c   1.000
_cell.angle_alpha   90.00
_cell.angle_beta   90.00
_cell.angle_gamma   90.00
#
_symmetry.space_group_name_H-M   'P 1'
#
loop_
_entity.id
_entity.type
_entity.pdbx_description
1 polymer ?
#
loop_
_entity_poly.entity_id
_entity_poly.type
_entity_poly.pdbx_seq_one_letter_code
_entity_poly.pdbx_strand_id
1 'polypeptide(L)'
;MNDVLHAFGRAFSSVLHPRMLALTIWPMLAAFALWLGLAWFYWDSWSHWMSALIAGSDISGWLQQHGFSSVVRYSVLLLLWLLLAPMILITAVLIAAVLEMPLIVSFVAERYYPTLEKRRGGTVLGGIGNALIAVLVFAGLWIVTLPLWLTGVLVPVLPLVLAAYLNQRLFRYDALSEHASAEEFRAILETSWGRMYLLGIMLALLYYVPLLNLLAPVLSGLAFTHFGLARVQELRRRGEP
;
A
#
# COMPACT_ATOMS: atom_id res chain seq x y z
N MET A 1 23.92 2.05 10.22
CA MET A 1 22.80 2.75 10.88
C MET A 1 22.55 4.12 10.24
N ASN A 2 23.60 4.87 9.95
CA ASN A 2 23.48 6.17 9.28
C ASN A 2 22.72 6.11 7.93
N ASP A 3 22.92 5.06 7.13
CA ASP A 3 22.28 4.91 5.82
C ASP A 3 20.76 4.78 5.90
N VAL A 4 20.26 4.07 6.93
CA VAL A 4 18.81 3.91 7.19
C VAL A 4 18.21 5.26 7.58
N LEU A 5 18.86 5.99 8.49
CA LEU A 5 18.41 7.32 8.91
C LEU A 5 18.46 8.33 7.77
N HIS A 6 19.48 8.27 6.92
CA HIS A 6 19.58 9.11 5.74
C HIS A 6 18.46 8.82 4.71
N ALA A 7 18.20 7.53 4.45
CA ALA A 7 17.12 7.14 3.54
C ALA A 7 15.76 7.58 4.09
N PHE A 8 15.51 7.37 5.37
CA PHE A 8 14.29 7.81 6.06
C PHE A 8 14.13 9.34 6.02
N GLY A 9 15.17 10.10 6.38
CA GLY A 9 15.15 11.57 6.32
C GLY A 9 14.93 12.12 4.91
N ARG A 10 15.59 11.52 3.90
CA ARG A 10 15.36 11.89 2.49
C ARG A 10 13.94 11.58 2.02
N ALA A 11 13.34 10.49 2.48
CA ALA A 11 11.94 10.18 2.17
C ALA A 11 11.00 11.28 2.67
N PHE A 12 11.19 11.75 3.91
CA PHE A 12 10.40 12.87 4.45
C PHE A 12 10.58 14.16 3.66
N SER A 13 11.80 14.50 3.27
CA SER A 13 12.02 15.67 2.43
C SER A 13 11.41 15.53 1.03
N SER A 14 11.45 14.31 0.48
CA SER A 14 10.93 14.02 -0.85
C SER A 14 9.39 13.98 -0.88
N VAL A 15 8.73 13.50 0.18
CA VAL A 15 7.26 13.44 0.24
C VAL A 15 6.62 14.83 0.24
N LEU A 16 7.33 15.84 0.79
CA LEU A 16 6.86 17.22 0.76
C LEU A 16 6.88 17.86 -0.65
N HIS A 17 7.49 17.19 -1.62
CA HIS A 17 7.47 17.66 -2.98
C HIS A 17 6.05 17.54 -3.57
N PRO A 18 5.52 18.60 -4.26
CA PRO A 18 4.13 18.59 -4.76
C PRO A 18 3.75 17.37 -5.61
N ARG A 19 4.69 16.84 -6.40
CA ARG A 19 4.46 15.62 -7.19
C ARG A 19 4.20 14.39 -6.30
N MET A 20 4.90 14.26 -5.17
CA MET A 20 4.75 13.13 -4.25
C MET A 20 3.48 13.26 -3.41
N LEU A 21 3.13 14.48 -2.96
CA LEU A 21 1.84 14.74 -2.32
C LEU A 21 0.67 14.46 -3.26
N ALA A 22 0.78 14.89 -4.52
CA ALA A 22 -0.22 14.56 -5.52
C ALA A 22 -0.37 13.05 -5.72
N LEU A 23 0.72 12.28 -5.66
CA LEU A 23 0.69 10.82 -5.78
C LEU A 23 -0.13 10.16 -4.68
N THR A 24 -0.13 10.69 -3.47
CA THR A 24 -0.93 10.19 -2.34
C THR A 24 -2.43 10.46 -2.54
N ILE A 25 -2.79 11.58 -3.17
CA ILE A 25 -4.18 12.05 -3.23
C ILE A 25 -4.88 11.61 -4.51
N TRP A 26 -4.17 11.62 -5.64
CA TRP A 26 -4.79 11.37 -6.94
C TRP A 26 -5.45 9.99 -7.11
N PRO A 27 -4.92 8.86 -6.56
CA PRO A 27 -5.61 7.58 -6.67
C PRO A 27 -6.98 7.59 -5.97
N MET A 28 -7.08 8.29 -4.85
CA MET A 28 -8.35 8.47 -4.13
C MET A 28 -9.32 9.31 -4.96
N LEU A 29 -8.85 10.41 -5.56
CA LEU A 29 -9.67 11.25 -6.43
C LEU A 29 -10.13 10.49 -7.69
N ALA A 30 -9.24 9.72 -8.30
CA ALA A 30 -9.55 8.92 -9.48
C ALA A 30 -10.58 7.83 -9.15
N ALA A 31 -10.40 7.10 -8.05
CA ALA A 31 -11.36 6.10 -7.59
C ALA A 31 -12.71 6.73 -7.26
N PHE A 32 -12.71 7.85 -6.54
CA PHE A 32 -13.94 8.58 -6.21
C PHE A 32 -14.67 9.06 -7.46
N ALA A 33 -13.96 9.67 -8.41
CA ALA A 33 -14.55 10.14 -9.66
C ALA A 33 -15.13 8.98 -10.50
N LEU A 34 -14.41 7.84 -10.55
CA LEU A 34 -14.88 6.63 -11.22
C LEU A 34 -16.20 6.14 -10.61
N TRP A 35 -16.24 5.96 -9.29
CA TRP A 35 -17.42 5.44 -8.61
C TRP A 35 -18.57 6.44 -8.60
N LEU A 36 -18.29 7.75 -8.54
CA LEU A 36 -19.29 8.79 -8.70
C LEU A 36 -19.91 8.76 -10.10
N GLY A 37 -19.10 8.59 -11.15
CA GLY A 37 -19.56 8.41 -12.52
C GLY A 37 -20.42 7.16 -12.68
N LEU A 38 -19.97 6.01 -12.14
CA LEU A 38 -20.75 4.78 -12.15
C LEU A 38 -22.07 4.94 -11.38
N ALA A 39 -22.03 5.58 -10.22
CA ALA A 39 -23.25 5.87 -9.47
C ALA A 39 -24.21 6.75 -10.26
N TRP A 40 -23.72 7.76 -10.96
CA TRP A 40 -24.55 8.62 -11.80
C TRP A 40 -25.29 7.84 -12.89
N PHE A 41 -24.63 6.88 -13.55
CA PHE A 41 -25.23 6.10 -14.62
C PHE A 41 -26.10 4.92 -14.13
N TYR A 42 -25.73 4.31 -13.01
CA TYR A 42 -26.33 3.05 -12.54
C TYR A 42 -27.17 3.21 -11.27
N TRP A 43 -27.39 4.44 -10.78
CA TRP A 43 -28.07 4.71 -9.52
C TRP A 43 -29.44 4.03 -9.43
N ASP A 44 -30.24 4.16 -10.46
CA ASP A 44 -31.58 3.57 -10.50
C ASP A 44 -31.53 2.05 -10.46
N SER A 45 -30.63 1.46 -11.25
CA SER A 45 -30.45 0.01 -11.27
C SER A 45 -29.98 -0.53 -9.91
N TRP A 46 -29.04 0.14 -9.28
CA TRP A 46 -28.52 -0.25 -7.96
C TRP A 46 -29.56 -0.05 -6.86
N SER A 47 -30.31 1.04 -6.90
CA SER A 47 -31.36 1.31 -5.92
C SER A 47 -32.52 0.32 -6.05
N HIS A 48 -32.91 -0.04 -7.28
CA HIS A 48 -33.89 -1.09 -7.53
C HIS A 48 -33.42 -2.46 -7.07
N TRP A 49 -32.18 -2.84 -7.39
CA TRP A 49 -31.60 -4.10 -6.94
C TRP A 49 -31.52 -4.18 -5.41
N MET A 50 -31.06 -3.13 -4.75
CA MET A 50 -30.94 -3.08 -3.29
C MET A 50 -32.34 -3.09 -2.63
N SER A 51 -33.31 -2.36 -3.19
CA SER A 51 -34.68 -2.37 -2.68
C SER A 51 -35.33 -3.73 -2.83
N ALA A 52 -35.07 -4.45 -3.93
CA ALA A 52 -35.57 -5.82 -4.13
C ALA A 52 -34.99 -6.80 -3.10
N LEU A 53 -33.69 -6.68 -2.77
CA LEU A 53 -33.06 -7.48 -1.72
C LEU A 53 -33.70 -7.24 -0.34
N ILE A 54 -33.98 -5.97 -0.02
CA ILE A 54 -34.59 -5.61 1.25
C ILE A 54 -36.06 -6.00 1.29
N ALA A 55 -36.81 -5.78 0.18
CA ALA A 55 -38.26 -6.08 0.09
C ALA A 55 -38.57 -7.57 0.34
N GLY A 56 -37.64 -8.48 0.05
CA GLY A 56 -37.76 -9.91 0.35
C GLY A 56 -37.65 -10.27 1.83
N SER A 57 -37.35 -9.30 2.71
CA SER A 57 -37.23 -9.56 4.15
C SER A 57 -38.53 -9.33 4.90
N ASP A 58 -38.87 -10.19 5.87
CA ASP A 58 -40.05 -10.05 6.73
C ASP A 58 -40.08 -8.71 7.49
N ILE A 59 -38.87 -8.18 7.80
CA ILE A 59 -38.68 -6.90 8.50
C ILE A 59 -39.19 -5.73 7.65
N SER A 60 -38.92 -5.73 6.33
CA SER A 60 -39.34 -4.66 5.45
C SER A 60 -40.88 -4.64 5.28
N GLY A 61 -41.51 -5.81 5.19
CA GLY A 61 -42.97 -5.96 5.13
C GLY A 61 -43.61 -5.41 6.41
N TRP A 62 -43.09 -5.78 7.56
CA TRP A 62 -43.58 -5.29 8.86
C TRP A 62 -43.42 -3.76 9.00
N LEU A 63 -42.27 -3.19 8.62
CA LEU A 63 -42.04 -1.74 8.66
C LEU A 63 -42.98 -0.97 7.76
N GLN A 64 -43.25 -1.46 6.55
CA GLN A 64 -44.17 -0.82 5.60
C GLN A 64 -45.61 -0.84 6.10
N GLN A 65 -46.08 -1.97 6.68
CA GLN A 65 -47.42 -2.12 7.25
C GLN A 65 -47.66 -1.17 8.42
N HIS A 66 -46.60 -0.83 9.19
CA HIS A 66 -46.69 0.08 10.34
C HIS A 66 -46.39 1.55 10.00
N GLY A 67 -46.30 1.91 8.71
CA GLY A 67 -46.11 3.29 8.27
C GLY A 67 -44.67 3.78 8.25
N PHE A 68 -43.70 2.88 8.44
CA PHE A 68 -42.23 3.20 8.44
C PHE A 68 -41.58 3.05 7.05
N SER A 69 -42.30 3.37 5.96
CA SER A 69 -41.76 3.30 4.59
C SER A 69 -40.50 4.15 4.37
N SER A 70 -40.42 5.30 5.06
CA SER A 70 -39.22 6.15 5.02
C SER A 70 -37.98 5.45 5.58
N VAL A 71 -38.14 4.63 6.61
CA VAL A 71 -37.00 3.85 7.19
C VAL A 71 -36.44 2.89 6.15
N VAL A 72 -37.30 2.18 5.41
CA VAL A 72 -36.88 1.26 4.34
C VAL A 72 -36.10 2.01 3.26
N ARG A 73 -36.60 3.17 2.83
CA ARG A 73 -35.95 4.00 1.81
C ARG A 73 -34.57 4.48 2.27
N TYR A 74 -34.47 5.00 3.49
CA TYR A 74 -33.17 5.44 4.03
C TYR A 74 -32.19 4.28 4.28
N SER A 75 -32.70 3.10 4.61
CA SER A 75 -31.87 1.90 4.73
C SER A 75 -31.24 1.49 3.40
N VAL A 76 -31.98 1.57 2.29
CA VAL A 76 -31.45 1.34 0.94
C VAL A 76 -30.30 2.30 0.64
N LEU A 77 -30.50 3.61 0.88
CA LEU A 77 -29.47 4.62 0.65
C LEU A 77 -28.23 4.38 1.53
N LEU A 78 -28.45 4.10 2.80
CA LEU A 78 -27.35 3.82 3.75
C LEU A 78 -26.53 2.60 3.33
N LEU A 79 -27.18 1.52 2.92
CA LEU A 79 -26.51 0.30 2.47
C LEU A 79 -25.75 0.51 1.17
N LEU A 80 -26.28 1.29 0.23
CA LEU A 80 -25.57 1.66 -0.99
C LEU A 80 -24.29 2.46 -0.67
N TRP A 81 -24.37 3.45 0.22
CA TRP A 81 -23.20 4.21 0.66
C TRP A 81 -22.19 3.35 1.42
N LEU A 82 -22.67 2.44 2.27
CA LEU A 82 -21.83 1.50 3.01
C LEU A 82 -21.10 0.52 2.07
N LEU A 83 -21.70 0.18 0.94
CA LEU A 83 -21.09 -0.65 -0.08
C LEU A 83 -20.11 0.14 -0.96
N LEU A 84 -20.47 1.38 -1.35
CA LEU A 84 -19.62 2.22 -2.20
C LEU A 84 -18.32 2.63 -1.52
N ALA A 85 -18.33 2.95 -0.23
CA ALA A 85 -17.15 3.40 0.49
C ALA A 85 -15.97 2.38 0.42
N PRO A 86 -16.15 1.09 0.74
CA PRO A 86 -15.07 0.12 0.59
C PRO A 86 -14.68 -0.10 -0.88
N MET A 87 -15.61 -0.02 -1.84
CA MET A 87 -15.30 -0.13 -3.26
C MET A 87 -14.39 1.00 -3.73
N ILE A 88 -14.66 2.23 -3.32
CA ILE A 88 -13.79 3.39 -3.59
C ILE A 88 -12.40 3.16 -2.99
N LEU A 89 -12.32 2.74 -1.73
CA LEU A 89 -11.04 2.48 -1.06
C LEU A 89 -10.24 1.37 -1.73
N ILE A 90 -10.87 0.24 -2.05
CA ILE A 90 -10.21 -0.88 -2.74
C ILE A 90 -9.69 -0.43 -4.10
N THR A 91 -10.50 0.31 -4.86
CA THR A 91 -10.10 0.84 -6.18
C THR A 91 -8.94 1.82 -6.05
N ALA A 92 -8.96 2.72 -5.08
CA ALA A 92 -7.87 3.64 -4.81
C ALA A 92 -6.56 2.91 -4.48
N VAL A 93 -6.63 1.90 -3.62
CA VAL A 93 -5.47 1.06 -3.26
C VAL A 93 -4.94 0.29 -4.48
N LEU A 94 -5.80 -0.24 -5.35
CA LEU A 94 -5.38 -0.93 -6.57
C LEU A 94 -4.68 0.01 -7.55
N ILE A 95 -5.22 1.23 -7.75
CA ILE A 95 -4.59 2.25 -8.58
C ILE A 95 -3.22 2.62 -8.01
N ALA A 96 -3.14 2.88 -6.70
CA ALA A 96 -1.91 3.20 -6.01
C ALA A 96 -0.87 2.08 -6.15
N ALA A 97 -1.24 0.83 -5.90
CA ALA A 97 -0.35 -0.33 -5.97
C ALA A 97 0.30 -0.51 -7.34
N VAL A 98 -0.41 -0.18 -8.43
CA VAL A 98 0.12 -0.32 -9.79
C VAL A 98 0.99 0.87 -10.21
N LEU A 99 0.62 2.10 -9.81
CA LEU A 99 1.19 3.32 -10.39
C LEU A 99 2.17 4.05 -9.49
N GLU A 100 2.05 3.92 -8.16
CA GLU A 100 2.88 4.72 -7.24
C GLU A 100 4.36 4.33 -7.31
N MET A 101 4.69 3.04 -7.24
CA MET A 101 6.09 2.62 -7.15
C MET A 101 6.91 2.97 -8.38
N PRO A 102 6.47 2.75 -9.64
CA PRO A 102 7.23 3.19 -10.81
C PRO A 102 7.47 4.71 -10.84
N LEU A 103 6.47 5.50 -10.41
CA LEU A 103 6.58 6.95 -10.36
C LEU A 103 7.52 7.43 -9.24
N ILE A 104 7.52 6.77 -8.08
CA ILE A 104 8.45 7.06 -6.99
C ILE A 104 9.88 6.73 -7.40
N VAL A 105 10.11 5.54 -7.99
CA VAL A 105 11.45 5.10 -8.42
C VAL A 105 12.00 6.06 -9.48
N SER A 106 11.21 6.43 -10.50
CA SER A 106 11.66 7.37 -11.53
C SER A 106 11.97 8.74 -10.95
N PHE A 107 11.12 9.27 -10.07
CA PHE A 107 11.34 10.56 -9.43
C PHE A 107 12.65 10.60 -8.61
N VAL A 108 12.89 9.58 -7.80
CA VAL A 108 14.10 9.51 -6.96
C VAL A 108 15.34 9.31 -7.85
N ALA A 109 15.26 8.43 -8.85
CA ALA A 109 16.38 8.16 -9.76
C ALA A 109 16.77 9.42 -10.53
N GLU A 110 15.83 10.09 -11.17
CA GLU A 110 16.09 11.30 -11.97
C GLU A 110 16.66 12.45 -11.14
N ARG A 111 16.17 12.61 -9.91
CA ARG A 111 16.53 13.76 -9.06
C ARG A 111 17.82 13.55 -8.26
N TYR A 112 18.04 12.35 -7.75
CA TYR A 112 19.12 12.08 -6.81
C TYR A 112 20.20 11.16 -7.35
N TYR A 113 19.90 10.39 -8.41
CA TYR A 113 20.81 9.41 -9.00
C TYR A 113 20.81 9.48 -10.54
N PRO A 114 20.99 10.66 -11.17
CA PRO A 114 20.81 10.84 -12.61
C PRO A 114 21.80 10.05 -13.47
N THR A 115 22.93 9.65 -12.89
CA THR A 115 23.98 8.87 -13.58
C THR A 115 23.83 7.36 -13.36
N LEU A 116 22.81 6.92 -12.62
CA LEU A 116 22.64 5.51 -12.31
C LEU A 116 21.92 4.79 -13.45
N GLU A 117 22.63 3.93 -14.15
CA GLU A 117 22.10 3.14 -15.26
C GLU A 117 21.05 2.12 -14.81
N LYS A 118 20.04 1.90 -15.62
CA LYS A 118 18.99 0.89 -15.42
C LYS A 118 19.44 -0.46 -15.97
N ARG A 119 19.70 -1.43 -15.10
CA ARG A 119 20.13 -2.78 -15.48
C ARG A 119 19.01 -3.83 -15.52
N ARG A 120 17.79 -3.46 -15.08
CA ARG A 120 16.54 -4.25 -15.17
C ARG A 120 16.69 -5.70 -14.71
N GLY A 121 17.29 -5.94 -13.56
CA GLY A 121 17.46 -7.29 -12.99
C GLY A 121 16.16 -7.89 -12.44
N GLY A 122 15.11 -7.10 -12.28
CA GLY A 122 13.77 -7.57 -11.93
C GLY A 122 12.83 -7.60 -13.13
N THR A 123 11.77 -8.42 -13.02
CA THR A 123 10.70 -8.53 -14.01
C THR A 123 9.34 -8.26 -13.36
N VAL A 124 8.34 -7.87 -14.15
CA VAL A 124 6.97 -7.68 -13.65
C VAL A 124 6.41 -8.98 -13.05
N LEU A 125 6.63 -10.11 -13.72
CA LEU A 125 6.23 -11.43 -13.21
C LEU A 125 6.96 -11.77 -11.90
N GLY A 126 8.25 -11.42 -11.80
CA GLY A 126 9.03 -11.56 -10.57
C GLY A 126 8.47 -10.70 -9.44
N GLY A 127 8.00 -9.48 -9.74
CA GLY A 127 7.32 -8.60 -8.79
C GLY A 127 6.02 -9.21 -8.28
N ILE A 128 5.16 -9.68 -9.18
CA ILE A 128 3.91 -10.36 -8.82
C ILE A 128 4.20 -11.62 -7.98
N GLY A 129 5.15 -12.44 -8.40
CA GLY A 129 5.56 -13.64 -7.64
C GLY A 129 6.09 -13.28 -6.25
N ASN A 130 6.94 -12.25 -6.14
CA ASN A 130 7.44 -11.76 -4.85
C ASN A 130 6.30 -11.26 -3.96
N ALA A 131 5.36 -10.49 -4.51
CA ALA A 131 4.20 -9.98 -3.78
C ALA A 131 3.30 -11.13 -3.28
N LEU A 132 3.01 -12.10 -4.13
CA LEU A 132 2.20 -13.26 -3.75
C LEU A 132 2.86 -14.04 -2.60
N ILE A 133 4.15 -14.36 -2.72
CA ILE A 133 4.89 -15.04 -1.66
C ILE A 133 4.93 -14.19 -0.40
N ALA A 134 5.12 -12.87 -0.51
CA ALA A 134 5.14 -11.98 0.65
C ALA A 134 3.80 -12.02 1.41
N VAL A 135 2.68 -11.96 0.69
CA VAL A 135 1.33 -12.01 1.27
C VAL A 135 1.04 -13.37 1.88
N LEU A 136 1.40 -14.48 1.21
CA LEU A 136 1.20 -15.83 1.74
C LEU A 136 2.00 -16.06 3.02
N VAL A 137 3.28 -15.64 3.05
CA VAL A 137 4.10 -15.75 4.26
C VAL A 137 3.56 -14.84 5.36
N PHE A 138 3.15 -13.61 5.04
CA PHE A 138 2.52 -12.70 6.00
C PHE A 138 1.26 -13.32 6.61
N ALA A 139 0.36 -13.88 5.80
CA ALA A 139 -0.85 -14.56 6.27
C ALA A 139 -0.50 -15.78 7.13
N GLY A 140 0.48 -16.59 6.73
CA GLY A 140 0.98 -17.71 7.52
C GLY A 140 1.54 -17.27 8.88
N LEU A 141 2.34 -16.21 8.90
CA LEU A 141 2.87 -15.63 10.14
C LEU A 141 1.74 -15.09 11.04
N TRP A 142 0.71 -14.46 10.47
CA TRP A 142 -0.47 -14.03 11.20
C TRP A 142 -1.14 -15.21 11.92
N ILE A 143 -1.37 -16.33 11.20
CA ILE A 143 -1.99 -17.53 11.73
C ILE A 143 -1.12 -18.15 12.84
N VAL A 144 0.18 -18.31 12.59
CA VAL A 144 1.13 -18.92 13.54
C VAL A 144 1.26 -18.07 14.81
N THR A 145 1.14 -16.74 14.69
CA THR A 145 1.23 -15.84 15.85
C THR A 145 -0.07 -15.68 16.62
N LEU A 146 -1.21 -16.24 16.16
CA LEU A 146 -2.50 -16.15 16.87
C LEU A 146 -2.43 -16.51 18.36
N PRO A 147 -1.73 -17.61 18.79
CA PRO A 147 -1.61 -17.91 20.20
C PRO A 147 -0.90 -16.82 21.01
N LEU A 148 0.04 -16.10 20.39
CA LEU A 148 0.78 -15.02 21.06
C LEU A 148 -0.10 -13.78 21.31
N TRP A 149 -1.18 -13.60 20.54
CA TRP A 149 -2.14 -12.53 20.75
C TRP A 149 -2.90 -12.67 22.06
N LEU A 150 -3.09 -13.93 22.52
CA LEU A 150 -3.77 -14.22 23.80
C LEU A 150 -2.96 -13.75 25.01
N THR A 151 -1.65 -13.52 24.86
CA THR A 151 -0.81 -13.01 25.95
C THR A 151 -1.08 -11.54 26.28
N GLY A 152 -1.75 -10.78 25.41
CA GLY A 152 -2.04 -9.35 25.54
C GLY A 152 -0.80 -8.44 25.37
N VAL A 153 0.35 -8.84 25.89
CA VAL A 153 1.60 -8.03 25.90
C VAL A 153 2.15 -7.84 24.50
N LEU A 154 2.02 -8.84 23.64
CA LEU A 154 2.57 -8.82 22.27
C LEU A 154 1.63 -8.18 21.24
N VAL A 155 0.41 -7.86 21.60
CA VAL A 155 -0.61 -7.26 20.70
C VAL A 155 -0.11 -6.00 19.97
N PRO A 156 0.56 -5.03 20.59
CA PRO A 156 1.08 -3.87 19.85
C PRO A 156 2.33 -4.15 19.03
N VAL A 157 3.08 -5.21 19.36
CA VAL A 157 4.38 -5.52 18.72
C VAL A 157 4.22 -6.41 17.50
N LEU A 158 3.34 -7.42 17.58
CA LEU A 158 3.17 -8.39 16.48
C LEU A 158 2.76 -7.73 15.15
N PRO A 159 1.73 -6.86 15.07
CA PRO A 159 1.37 -6.20 13.84
C PRO A 159 2.51 -5.37 13.27
N LEU A 160 3.28 -4.71 14.13
CA LEU A 160 4.44 -3.90 13.72
C LEU A 160 5.52 -4.75 13.04
N VAL A 161 5.89 -5.88 13.66
CA VAL A 161 6.90 -6.81 13.12
C VAL A 161 6.43 -7.42 11.80
N LEU A 162 5.16 -7.84 11.74
CA LEU A 162 4.57 -8.42 10.54
C LEU A 162 4.45 -7.40 9.40
N ALA A 163 4.02 -6.17 9.71
CA ALA A 163 3.97 -5.09 8.74
C ALA A 163 5.37 -4.71 8.24
N ALA A 164 6.36 -4.68 9.11
CA ALA A 164 7.75 -4.43 8.73
C ALA A 164 8.28 -5.50 7.75
N TYR A 165 7.94 -6.78 7.99
CA TYR A 165 8.28 -7.87 7.07
C TYR A 165 7.64 -7.65 5.69
N LEU A 166 6.34 -7.35 5.66
CA LEU A 166 5.61 -7.15 4.41
C LEU A 166 6.15 -5.95 3.64
N ASN A 167 6.27 -4.80 4.30
CA ASN A 167 6.80 -3.57 3.70
C ASN A 167 8.20 -3.79 3.13
N GLN A 168 9.11 -4.36 3.93
CA GLN A 168 10.47 -4.63 3.51
C GLN A 168 10.50 -5.53 2.26
N ARG A 169 9.67 -6.58 2.22
CA ARG A 169 9.68 -7.52 1.12
C ARG A 169 9.09 -6.97 -0.18
N LEU A 170 8.02 -6.20 -0.09
CA LEU A 170 7.38 -5.57 -1.25
C LEU A 170 8.25 -4.43 -1.78
N PHE A 171 8.49 -3.42 -0.98
CA PHE A 171 9.14 -2.19 -1.44
C PHE A 171 10.61 -2.38 -1.86
N ARG A 172 11.36 -3.29 -1.25
CA ARG A 172 12.74 -3.56 -1.69
C ARG A 172 12.83 -4.12 -3.11
N TYR A 173 11.85 -5.00 -3.48
CA TYR A 173 11.83 -5.56 -4.82
C TYR A 173 11.57 -4.47 -5.84
N ASP A 174 10.54 -3.68 -5.62
CA ASP A 174 10.14 -2.63 -6.55
C ASP A 174 11.22 -1.53 -6.67
N ALA A 175 11.84 -1.15 -5.56
CA ALA A 175 12.91 -0.16 -5.52
C ALA A 175 14.18 -0.57 -6.30
N LEU A 176 14.49 -1.87 -6.35
CA LEU A 176 15.72 -2.39 -6.96
C LEU A 176 15.50 -2.94 -8.37
N SER A 177 14.30 -3.43 -8.69
CA SER A 177 13.99 -4.20 -9.89
C SER A 177 14.39 -3.53 -11.21
N GLU A 178 14.30 -2.20 -11.30
CA GLU A 178 14.58 -1.44 -12.51
C GLU A 178 16.07 -1.08 -12.66
N HIS A 179 16.75 -0.77 -11.55
CA HIS A 179 18.11 -0.22 -11.58
C HIS A 179 19.20 -1.23 -11.24
N ALA A 180 18.93 -2.22 -10.39
CA ALA A 180 19.92 -3.24 -10.06
C ALA A 180 19.98 -4.36 -11.11
N SER A 181 21.15 -4.96 -11.31
CA SER A 181 21.26 -6.26 -11.99
C SER A 181 20.77 -7.38 -11.05
N ALA A 182 20.58 -8.59 -11.58
CA ALA A 182 20.20 -9.74 -10.75
C ALA A 182 21.24 -10.08 -9.67
N GLU A 183 22.52 -9.86 -9.98
CA GLU A 183 23.67 -10.08 -9.08
C GLU A 183 23.73 -8.98 -8.02
N GLU A 184 23.67 -7.71 -8.42
CA GLU A 184 23.61 -6.56 -7.52
C GLU A 184 22.40 -6.68 -6.57
N PHE A 185 21.25 -7.12 -7.07
CA PHE A 185 20.06 -7.34 -6.27
C PHE A 185 20.32 -8.37 -5.16
N ARG A 186 20.91 -9.53 -5.49
CA ARG A 186 21.24 -10.58 -4.51
C ARG A 186 22.25 -10.07 -3.48
N ALA A 187 23.33 -9.46 -3.92
CA ALA A 187 24.36 -8.92 -3.05
C ALA A 187 23.79 -7.89 -2.04
N ILE A 188 22.91 -6.99 -2.49
CA ILE A 188 22.23 -6.03 -1.62
C ILE A 188 21.34 -6.73 -0.60
N LEU A 189 20.59 -7.76 -1.00
CA LEU A 189 19.74 -8.51 -0.09
C LEU A 189 20.55 -9.20 1.01
N GLU A 190 21.65 -9.85 0.66
CA GLU A 190 22.49 -10.58 1.61
C GLU A 190 23.20 -9.63 2.60
N THR A 191 23.73 -8.52 2.10
CA THR A 191 24.52 -7.59 2.93
C THR A 191 23.69 -6.58 3.71
N SER A 192 22.45 -6.33 3.30
CA SER A 192 21.63 -5.23 3.84
C SER A 192 20.29 -5.67 4.45
N TRP A 193 20.02 -6.97 4.58
CA TRP A 193 18.75 -7.50 5.06
C TRP A 193 18.31 -6.87 6.40
N GLY A 194 19.18 -6.87 7.40
CA GLY A 194 18.86 -6.31 8.72
C GLY A 194 18.57 -4.80 8.69
N ARG A 195 19.29 -4.05 7.84
CA ARG A 195 19.07 -2.62 7.65
C ARG A 195 17.75 -2.32 6.95
N MET A 196 17.38 -3.13 5.96
CA MET A 196 16.06 -3.03 5.30
C MET A 196 14.91 -3.37 6.25
N TYR A 197 15.14 -4.36 7.13
CA TYR A 197 14.14 -4.72 8.14
C TYR A 197 13.97 -3.60 9.18
N LEU A 198 15.06 -3.01 9.64
CA LEU A 198 15.03 -1.84 10.53
C LEU A 198 14.28 -0.65 9.88
N LEU A 199 14.57 -0.38 8.60
CA LEU A 199 13.84 0.63 7.83
C LEU A 199 12.35 0.30 7.78
N GLY A 200 11.99 -0.96 7.53
CA GLY A 200 10.61 -1.44 7.55
C GLY A 200 9.90 -1.24 8.90
N ILE A 201 10.59 -1.47 10.02
CA ILE A 201 10.05 -1.20 11.37
C ILE A 201 9.78 0.29 11.56
N MET A 202 10.75 1.15 11.21
CA MET A 202 10.60 2.61 11.34
C MET A 202 9.41 3.13 10.52
N LEU A 203 9.22 2.58 9.33
CA LEU A 203 8.09 2.94 8.46
C LEU A 203 6.77 2.36 8.96
N ALA A 204 6.77 1.15 9.51
CA ALA A 204 5.58 0.55 10.09
C ALA A 204 5.06 1.32 11.31
N LEU A 205 5.95 1.98 12.07
CA LEU A 205 5.55 2.87 13.17
C LEU A 205 4.72 4.08 12.69
N LEU A 206 4.89 4.52 11.44
CA LEU A 206 4.13 5.64 10.89
C LEU A 206 2.64 5.33 10.75
N TYR A 207 2.27 4.04 10.61
CA TYR A 207 0.87 3.63 10.52
C TYR A 207 0.08 3.88 11.81
N TYR A 208 0.76 4.04 12.96
CA TYR A 208 0.12 4.38 14.24
C TYR A 208 -0.16 5.88 14.41
N VAL A 209 0.38 6.73 13.53
CA VAL A 209 0.15 8.17 13.56
C VAL A 209 -0.86 8.53 12.47
N PRO A 210 -2.09 8.98 12.81
CA PRO A 210 -3.21 9.10 11.87
C PRO A 210 -2.91 9.85 10.58
N LEU A 211 -2.25 11.03 10.66
CA LEU A 211 -1.88 11.81 9.48
C LEU A 211 -0.75 11.17 8.67
N LEU A 212 0.23 10.56 9.34
CA LEU A 212 1.34 9.90 8.68
C LEU A 212 0.93 8.56 8.07
N ASN A 213 -0.10 7.91 8.59
CA ASN A 213 -0.68 6.70 8.03
C ASN A 213 -1.11 6.91 6.56
N LEU A 214 -1.71 8.05 6.25
CA LEU A 214 -2.09 8.37 4.86
C LEU A 214 -0.89 8.47 3.92
N LEU A 215 0.24 8.97 4.42
CA LEU A 215 1.49 9.14 3.68
C LEU A 215 2.39 7.90 3.74
N ALA A 216 2.10 6.96 4.64
CA ALA A 216 2.98 5.82 4.93
C ALA A 216 3.33 4.96 3.70
N PRO A 217 2.44 4.65 2.75
CA PRO A 217 2.80 3.91 1.54
C PRO A 217 3.83 4.66 0.68
N VAL A 218 3.58 5.94 0.40
CA VAL A 218 4.49 6.78 -0.40
C VAL A 218 5.82 7.00 0.33
N LEU A 219 5.79 7.24 1.65
CA LEU A 219 7.01 7.32 2.46
C LEU A 219 7.81 6.02 2.45
N SER A 220 7.13 4.89 2.50
CA SER A 220 7.78 3.57 2.40
C SER A 220 8.44 3.38 1.03
N GLY A 221 7.73 3.66 -0.04
CA GLY A 221 8.28 3.61 -1.40
C GLY A 221 9.51 4.51 -1.56
N LEU A 222 9.42 5.77 -1.12
CA LEU A 222 10.53 6.73 -1.16
C LEU A 222 11.73 6.25 -0.34
N ALA A 223 11.52 5.80 0.90
CA ALA A 223 12.60 5.39 1.79
C ALA A 223 13.34 4.15 1.26
N PHE A 224 12.60 3.14 0.81
CA PHE A 224 13.21 1.95 0.20
C PHE A 224 13.90 2.27 -1.12
N THR A 225 13.37 3.18 -1.93
CA THR A 225 14.01 3.62 -3.17
C THR A 225 15.30 4.39 -2.89
N HIS A 226 15.29 5.35 -1.96
CA HIS A 226 16.50 6.05 -1.56
C HIS A 226 17.56 5.10 -1.01
N PHE A 227 17.17 4.16 -0.16
CA PHE A 227 18.07 3.15 0.39
C PHE A 227 18.63 2.23 -0.70
N GLY A 228 17.75 1.69 -1.54
CA GLY A 228 18.12 0.73 -2.59
C GLY A 228 19.07 1.35 -3.63
N LEU A 229 18.72 2.51 -4.18
CA LEU A 229 19.55 3.17 -5.20
C LEU A 229 20.90 3.65 -4.64
N ALA A 230 20.94 4.09 -3.37
CA ALA A 230 22.21 4.40 -2.71
C ALA A 230 23.12 3.17 -2.62
N ARG A 231 22.55 1.99 -2.31
CA ARG A 231 23.31 0.73 -2.25
C ARG A 231 23.80 0.28 -3.62
N VAL A 232 22.97 0.37 -4.66
CA VAL A 232 23.41 0.09 -6.03
C VAL A 232 24.57 1.00 -6.43
N GLN A 233 24.45 2.29 -6.15
CA GLN A 233 25.53 3.24 -6.46
C GLN A 233 26.82 2.93 -5.69
N GLU A 234 26.73 2.53 -4.43
CA GLU A 234 27.87 2.17 -3.59
C GLU A 234 28.59 0.92 -4.12
N LEU A 235 27.85 -0.15 -4.48
CA LEU A 235 28.40 -1.37 -5.07
C LEU A 235 29.16 -1.06 -6.36
N ARG A 236 28.57 -0.29 -7.26
CA ARG A 236 29.22 0.10 -8.52
C ARG A 236 30.47 0.94 -8.33
N ARG A 237 30.50 1.81 -7.29
CA ARG A 237 31.71 2.59 -6.96
C ARG A 237 32.85 1.72 -6.43
N ARG A 238 32.52 0.60 -5.76
CA ARG A 238 33.53 -0.35 -5.24
C ARG A 238 34.01 -1.33 -6.30
N GLY A 239 33.36 -1.36 -7.48
CA GLY A 239 33.63 -2.35 -8.52
C GLY A 239 33.18 -3.77 -8.13
N GLU A 240 32.32 -3.88 -7.15
CA GLU A 240 31.69 -5.14 -6.72
C GLU A 240 30.47 -5.40 -7.61
N PRO A 241 30.26 -6.65 -8.10
CA PRO A 241 29.11 -7.02 -8.92
C PRO A 241 27.80 -6.96 -8.13
#